data_5695ba2a3d8ee45cb0deeea8e1d12660
#
_entry.id   5695ba2a3d8ee45cb0deeea8e1d12660
#
_cell.length_a   1.000
_cell.length_b   1.000
_cell.length_c   1.000
_cell.angle_alpha   90.00
_cell.angle_beta   90.00
_cell.angle_gamma   90.00
#
_symmetry.space_group_name_H-M   'P 1'
#
loop_
_entity.id
_entity.type
_entity.pdbx_description
1 polymer ?
#
loop_
_entity_poly.entity_id
_entity_poly.type
_entity_poly.pdbx_seq_one_letter_code
_entity_poly.pdbx_strand_id
1 'polypeptide(L)'
;MAIALLRIVVGLYFAKALVTKLTVALVGGFLPLPQASARWVAVMPHIVAKQASDNPLLFYQHFLDRVVLPHATLFAHLTACGEAAVGVGLTLGLLTPAAAGLGLFLVTSYGLATQWMSPEQRGFHLLLAATMVTFVLARAGRTWGLDGWICGRRAG
;
A
#
# COMPACT_ATOMS: atom_id res chain seq x y z
N MET A 1 -9.07 -20.44 -8.61
CA MET A 1 -7.65 -20.63 -8.21
C MET A 1 -6.76 -19.50 -8.74
N ALA A 2 -6.78 -19.15 -10.02
CA ALA A 2 -5.90 -18.10 -10.60
C ALA A 2 -5.95 -16.75 -9.86
N ILE A 3 -7.14 -16.25 -9.49
CA ILE A 3 -7.28 -14.98 -8.77
C ILE A 3 -6.67 -15.01 -7.36
N ALA A 4 -6.70 -16.17 -6.69
CA ALA A 4 -6.06 -16.31 -5.39
C ALA A 4 -4.52 -16.26 -5.50
N LEU A 5 -3.96 -16.88 -6.55
CA LEU A 5 -2.53 -16.80 -6.83
C LEU A 5 -2.11 -15.37 -7.12
N LEU A 6 -2.82 -14.66 -8.01
CA LEU A 6 -2.56 -13.26 -8.31
C LEU A 6 -2.62 -12.38 -7.05
N ARG A 7 -3.62 -12.59 -6.18
CA ARG A 7 -3.76 -11.90 -4.90
C ARG A 7 -2.53 -12.11 -4.01
N ILE A 8 -2.06 -13.35 -3.89
CA ILE A 8 -0.89 -13.69 -3.07
C ILE A 8 0.36 -13.00 -3.64
N VAL A 9 0.59 -13.06 -4.95
CA VAL A 9 1.74 -12.41 -5.60
C VAL A 9 1.72 -10.90 -5.36
N VAL A 10 0.59 -10.25 -5.56
CA VAL A 10 0.43 -8.82 -5.30
C VAL A 10 0.57 -8.51 -3.80
N GLY A 11 0.03 -9.36 -2.94
CA GLY A 11 0.22 -9.25 -1.49
C GLY A 11 1.70 -9.29 -1.09
N LEU A 12 2.46 -10.24 -1.61
CA LEU A 12 3.90 -10.35 -1.37
C LEU A 12 4.68 -9.13 -1.89
N TYR A 13 4.27 -8.56 -3.03
CA TYR A 13 4.85 -7.32 -3.54
C TYR A 13 4.72 -6.18 -2.53
N PHE A 14 3.56 -5.99 -1.92
CA PHE A 14 3.35 -4.99 -0.87
C PHE A 14 4.00 -5.38 0.46
N ALA A 15 4.00 -6.67 0.82
CA ALA A 15 4.58 -7.17 2.06
C ALA A 15 6.09 -6.92 2.18
N LYS A 16 6.80 -6.66 1.06
CA LYS A 16 8.21 -6.24 1.11
C LYS A 16 8.42 -4.96 1.95
N ALA A 17 7.38 -4.13 2.13
CA ALA A 17 7.44 -2.95 3.00
C ALA A 17 7.76 -3.31 4.47
N LEU A 18 7.38 -4.51 4.93
CA LEU A 18 7.70 -5.02 6.26
C LEU A 18 9.21 -5.04 6.54
N VAL A 19 10.02 -5.33 5.53
CA VAL A 19 11.49 -5.44 5.67
C VAL A 19 12.23 -4.21 5.15
N THR A 20 11.61 -3.43 4.27
CA THR A 20 12.29 -2.29 3.63
C THR A 20 11.96 -0.93 4.23
N LYS A 21 10.77 -0.80 4.82
CA LYS A 21 10.24 0.48 5.31
C LYS A 21 9.88 0.46 6.79
N LEU A 22 9.68 -0.72 7.39
CA LEU A 22 9.30 -0.84 8.79
C LEU A 22 10.46 -1.33 9.66
N THR A 23 10.38 -0.96 10.92
CA THR A 23 11.15 -1.49 12.04
C THR A 23 10.21 -1.69 13.22
N VAL A 24 10.61 -2.55 14.17
CA VAL A 24 9.85 -2.73 15.41
C VAL A 24 10.51 -1.90 16.49
N ALA A 25 9.76 -0.97 17.07
CA ALA A 25 10.21 -0.19 18.22
C ALA A 25 9.40 -0.58 19.47
N LEU A 26 10.09 -0.63 20.61
CA LEU A 26 9.46 -0.89 21.90
C LEU A 26 8.92 0.41 22.47
N VAL A 27 7.61 0.59 22.45
CA VAL A 27 6.96 1.74 23.08
C VAL A 27 6.74 1.43 24.56
N GLY A 28 7.19 2.35 25.43
CA GLY A 28 7.17 2.14 26.87
C GLY A 28 8.11 1.04 27.36
N GLY A 29 9.05 0.58 26.52
CA GLY A 29 9.99 -0.48 26.85
C GLY A 29 9.46 -1.92 26.77
N PHE A 30 8.17 -2.11 26.50
CA PHE A 30 7.55 -3.47 26.51
C PHE A 30 6.60 -3.75 25.34
N LEU A 31 6.05 -2.72 24.67
CA LEU A 31 5.08 -2.93 23.59
C LEU A 31 5.76 -2.81 22.23
N PRO A 32 5.93 -3.92 21.47
CA PRO A 32 6.51 -3.87 20.13
C PRO A 32 5.48 -3.30 19.14
N LEU A 33 5.73 -2.11 18.61
CA LEU A 33 4.89 -1.50 17.58
C LEU A 33 5.68 -1.33 16.27
N PRO A 34 5.05 -1.61 15.13
CA PRO A 34 5.66 -1.33 13.84
C PRO A 34 5.71 0.19 13.60
N GLN A 35 6.90 0.67 13.24
CA GLN A 35 7.16 2.07 12.92
C GLN A 35 7.89 2.17 11.58
N ALA A 36 7.77 3.33 10.91
CA ALA A 36 8.61 3.59 9.75
C ALA A 36 10.09 3.62 10.19
N SER A 37 10.94 2.90 9.46
CA SER A 37 12.38 2.87 9.73
C SER A 37 12.99 4.27 9.55
N ALA A 38 14.03 4.57 10.34
CA ALA A 38 14.73 5.86 10.24
C ALA A 38 15.24 6.12 8.81
N ARG A 39 15.67 5.07 8.11
CA ARG A 39 16.06 5.15 6.69
C ARG A 39 14.90 5.61 5.81
N TRP A 40 13.70 5.04 6.00
CA TRP A 40 12.54 5.41 5.18
C TRP A 40 12.08 6.83 5.47
N VAL A 41 12.05 7.24 6.74
CA VAL A 41 11.72 8.62 7.15
C VAL A 41 12.68 9.62 6.53
N ALA A 42 13.98 9.31 6.44
CA ALA A 42 14.98 10.19 5.85
C ALA A 42 14.87 10.27 4.31
N VAL A 43 14.57 9.15 3.63
CA VAL A 43 14.58 9.09 2.15
C VAL A 43 13.26 9.56 1.52
N MET A 44 12.13 9.31 2.18
CA MET A 44 10.80 9.59 1.62
C MET A 44 10.60 11.08 1.22
N PRO A 45 11.02 12.09 2.01
CA PRO A 45 10.86 13.49 1.62
C PRO A 45 11.57 13.84 0.31
N HIS A 46 12.76 13.29 0.06
CA HIS A 46 13.51 13.52 -1.19
C HIS A 46 12.79 12.92 -2.41
N ILE A 47 12.20 11.73 -2.23
CA ILE A 47 11.39 11.11 -3.29
C ILE A 47 10.17 11.98 -3.59
N VAL A 48 9.44 12.41 -2.56
CA VAL A 48 8.23 13.23 -2.72
C VAL A 48 8.55 14.59 -3.34
N ALA A 49 9.64 15.24 -2.92
CA ALA A 49 10.07 16.53 -3.49
C ALA A 49 10.35 16.41 -5.00
N LYS A 50 11.02 15.33 -5.43
CA LYS A 50 11.23 15.06 -6.86
C LYS A 50 9.91 14.80 -7.60
N GLN A 51 9.01 14.04 -6.99
CA GLN A 51 7.68 13.77 -7.58
C GLN A 51 6.82 15.04 -7.69
N ALA A 52 6.96 15.98 -6.74
CA ALA A 52 6.27 17.25 -6.78
C ALA A 52 6.82 18.15 -7.88
N SER A 53 8.16 18.29 -8.00
CA SER A 53 8.80 19.16 -8.99
C SER A 53 8.45 18.79 -10.43
N ASP A 54 8.28 17.50 -10.72
CA ASP A 54 8.04 16.97 -12.06
C ASP A 54 6.54 16.77 -12.35
N ASN A 55 5.64 17.06 -11.39
CA ASN A 55 4.22 16.74 -11.51
C ASN A 55 3.44 17.80 -12.31
N PRO A 56 2.85 17.45 -13.47
CA PRO A 56 2.09 18.39 -14.27
C PRO A 56 0.70 18.70 -13.70
N LEU A 57 0.21 17.93 -12.72
CA LEU A 57 -1.06 18.18 -12.04
C LEU A 57 -0.87 19.19 -10.91
N LEU A 58 -1.09 20.46 -11.14
CA LEU A 58 -0.88 21.53 -10.16
C LEU A 58 -1.58 21.29 -8.82
N PHE A 59 -2.80 20.74 -8.82
CA PHE A 59 -3.51 20.42 -7.57
C PHE A 59 -2.79 19.37 -6.75
N TYR A 60 -2.22 18.34 -7.41
CA TYR A 60 -1.50 17.27 -6.75
C TYR A 60 -0.10 17.69 -6.33
N GLN A 61 0.58 18.50 -7.16
CA GLN A 61 1.82 19.17 -6.81
C GLN A 61 1.65 19.98 -5.52
N HIS A 62 0.62 20.85 -5.45
CA HIS A 62 0.34 21.63 -4.25
C HIS A 62 0.02 20.75 -3.03
N PHE A 63 -0.67 19.62 -3.22
CA PHE A 63 -0.90 18.67 -2.13
C PHE A 63 0.42 18.07 -1.61
N LEU A 64 1.32 17.66 -2.51
CA LEU A 64 2.63 17.15 -2.12
C LEU A 64 3.46 18.20 -1.39
N ASP A 65 3.53 19.43 -1.91
CA ASP A 65 4.35 20.52 -1.36
C ASP A 65 3.81 21.07 -0.03
N ARG A 66 2.49 21.25 0.07
CA ARG A 66 1.89 21.97 1.20
C ARG A 66 1.35 21.04 2.29
N VAL A 67 1.12 19.77 1.99
CA VAL A 67 0.56 18.81 2.95
C VAL A 67 1.54 17.68 3.23
N VAL A 68 2.06 17.01 2.22
CA VAL A 68 2.88 15.83 2.43
C VAL A 68 4.27 16.18 2.93
N LEU A 69 4.97 17.11 2.27
CA LEU A 69 6.35 17.48 2.63
C LEU A 69 6.47 18.10 4.03
N PRO A 70 5.61 19.04 4.46
CA PRO A 70 5.67 19.56 5.84
C PRO A 70 5.41 18.50 6.91
N HIS A 71 4.67 17.43 6.56
CA HIS A 71 4.33 16.32 7.46
C HIS A 71 4.97 14.99 7.01
N ALA A 72 6.16 15.05 6.41
CA ALA A 72 6.80 13.91 5.78
C ALA A 72 6.97 12.69 6.72
N THR A 73 7.28 12.91 8.00
CA THR A 73 7.39 11.82 8.99
C THR A 73 6.05 11.09 9.17
N LEU A 74 4.95 11.81 9.28
CA LEU A 74 3.62 11.22 9.39
C LEU A 74 3.29 10.39 8.13
N PHE A 75 3.52 10.95 6.94
CA PHE A 75 3.25 10.25 5.68
C PHE A 75 4.20 9.07 5.48
N ALA A 76 5.44 9.12 5.96
CA ALA A 76 6.33 7.97 5.95
C ALA A 76 5.77 6.81 6.79
N HIS A 77 5.20 7.08 7.96
CA HIS A 77 4.53 6.06 8.78
C HIS A 77 3.26 5.54 8.10
N LEU A 78 2.40 6.43 7.60
CA LEU A 78 1.14 6.04 6.93
C LEU A 78 1.40 5.15 5.70
N THR A 79 2.37 5.50 4.87
CA THR A 79 2.70 4.72 3.68
C THR A 79 3.33 3.38 4.04
N ALA A 80 4.28 3.34 4.97
CA ALA A 80 4.94 2.11 5.39
C ALA A 80 3.96 1.12 6.05
N CYS A 81 3.14 1.61 7.00
CA CYS A 81 2.13 0.78 7.67
C CYS A 81 0.99 0.38 6.71
N GLY A 82 0.55 1.30 5.85
CA GLY A 82 -0.47 1.03 4.85
C GLY A 82 -0.05 -0.05 3.85
N GLU A 83 1.15 0.04 3.29
CA GLU A 83 1.69 -1.00 2.40
C GLU A 83 1.83 -2.36 3.12
N ALA A 84 2.30 -2.35 4.37
CA ALA A 84 2.39 -3.57 5.15
C ALA A 84 1.02 -4.20 5.42
N ALA A 85 0.01 -3.40 5.77
CA ALA A 85 -1.36 -3.86 5.99
C ALA A 85 -1.97 -4.45 4.70
N VAL A 86 -1.79 -3.79 3.56
CA VAL A 86 -2.18 -4.32 2.25
C VAL A 86 -1.46 -5.63 1.97
N GLY A 87 -0.14 -5.67 2.17
CA GLY A 87 0.68 -6.85 1.93
C GLY A 87 0.23 -8.06 2.75
N VAL A 88 0.07 -7.90 4.05
CA VAL A 88 -0.39 -8.96 4.96
C VAL A 88 -1.82 -9.37 4.63
N GLY A 89 -2.75 -8.40 4.48
CA GLY A 89 -4.15 -8.65 4.19
C GLY A 89 -4.36 -9.41 2.89
N LEU A 90 -3.70 -8.99 1.81
CA LEU A 90 -3.79 -9.68 0.52
C LEU A 90 -3.09 -11.04 0.54
N THR A 91 -1.90 -11.17 1.13
CA THR A 91 -1.17 -12.45 1.17
C THR A 91 -1.99 -13.51 1.91
N LEU A 92 -2.47 -13.19 3.10
CA LEU A 92 -3.28 -14.11 3.91
C LEU A 92 -4.73 -14.25 3.43
N GLY A 93 -5.22 -13.33 2.60
CA GLY A 93 -6.63 -13.27 2.22
C GLY A 93 -7.52 -12.92 3.41
N LEU A 94 -7.05 -12.03 4.26
CA LEU A 94 -7.74 -11.54 5.45
C LEU A 94 -8.25 -10.12 5.18
N LEU A 95 -9.55 -9.90 5.42
CA LEU A 95 -10.21 -8.62 5.12
C LEU A 95 -9.88 -8.13 3.71
N THR A 96 -9.84 -9.04 2.75
CA THR A 96 -9.37 -8.78 1.38
C THR A 96 -10.01 -7.56 0.73
N PRO A 97 -11.34 -7.31 0.85
CA PRO A 97 -11.93 -6.10 0.27
C PRO A 97 -11.38 -4.80 0.87
N ALA A 98 -11.15 -4.78 2.19
CA ALA A 98 -10.58 -3.61 2.87
C ALA A 98 -9.10 -3.43 2.50
N ALA A 99 -8.30 -4.51 2.50
CA ALA A 99 -6.90 -4.48 2.08
C ALA A 99 -6.76 -4.02 0.62
N ALA A 100 -7.59 -4.54 -0.29
CA ALA A 100 -7.60 -4.13 -1.68
C ALA A 100 -8.08 -2.67 -1.87
N GLY A 101 -9.06 -2.20 -1.09
CA GLY A 101 -9.49 -0.79 -1.08
C GLY A 101 -8.37 0.16 -0.62
N LEU A 102 -7.67 -0.18 0.46
CA LEU A 102 -6.49 0.56 0.91
C LEU A 102 -5.36 0.51 -0.13
N GLY A 103 -5.13 -0.66 -0.74
CA GLY A 103 -4.18 -0.83 -1.83
C GLY A 103 -4.52 0.04 -3.04
N LEU A 104 -5.79 0.10 -3.44
CA LEU A 104 -6.27 0.97 -4.51
C LEU A 104 -6.00 2.45 -4.21
N PHE A 105 -6.26 2.89 -2.98
CA PHE A 105 -5.97 4.25 -2.54
C PHE A 105 -4.48 4.57 -2.64
N LEU A 106 -3.60 3.70 -2.12
CA LEU A 106 -2.15 3.90 -2.19
C LEU A 106 -1.64 3.91 -3.63
N VAL A 107 -2.08 2.95 -4.45
CA VAL A 107 -1.66 2.85 -5.86
C VAL A 107 -2.12 4.06 -6.66
N THR A 108 -3.34 4.55 -6.42
CA THR A 108 -3.85 5.75 -7.08
C THR A 108 -3.03 6.98 -6.67
N SER A 109 -2.73 7.13 -5.37
CA SER A 109 -1.89 8.22 -4.86
C SER A 109 -0.49 8.19 -5.48
N TYR A 110 0.13 7.01 -5.58
CA TYR A 110 1.45 6.85 -6.23
C TYR A 110 1.35 7.09 -7.75
N GLY A 111 0.29 6.64 -8.40
CA GLY A 111 0.04 6.92 -9.80
C GLY A 111 -0.07 8.42 -10.08
N LEU A 112 -0.81 9.17 -9.25
CA LEU A 112 -0.90 10.63 -9.35
C LEU A 112 0.45 11.33 -9.11
N ALA A 113 1.35 10.72 -8.36
CA ALA A 113 2.68 11.26 -8.11
C ALA A 113 3.69 10.95 -9.21
N THR A 114 3.60 9.78 -9.88
CA THR A 114 4.72 9.25 -10.67
C THR A 114 4.41 8.89 -12.13
N GLN A 115 3.12 8.84 -12.54
CA GLN A 115 2.74 8.39 -13.90
C GLN A 115 3.34 9.24 -15.04
N TRP A 116 3.82 10.42 -14.74
CA TRP A 116 4.45 11.35 -15.67
C TRP A 116 5.93 11.05 -15.88
N MET A 117 6.56 10.38 -14.93
CA MET A 117 7.99 10.14 -14.94
C MET A 117 8.40 9.14 -16.02
N SER A 118 7.55 8.14 -16.31
CA SER A 118 7.78 7.23 -17.43
C SER A 118 6.49 6.48 -17.83
N PRO A 119 6.40 5.99 -19.10
CA PRO A 119 5.28 5.15 -19.56
C PRO A 119 5.10 3.88 -18.71
N GLU A 120 6.20 3.28 -18.25
CA GLU A 120 6.19 2.06 -17.42
C GLU A 120 5.53 2.33 -16.07
N GLN A 121 5.81 3.48 -15.44
CA GLN A 121 5.18 3.89 -14.18
C GLN A 121 3.66 4.02 -14.35
N ARG A 122 3.23 4.63 -15.46
CA ARG A 122 1.81 4.76 -15.77
C ARG A 122 1.13 3.40 -15.95
N GLY A 123 1.70 2.54 -16.78
CA GLY A 123 1.18 1.19 -17.06
C GLY A 123 1.11 0.35 -15.78
N PHE A 124 2.16 0.40 -14.98
CA PHE A 124 2.24 -0.33 -13.72
C PHE A 124 1.14 0.07 -12.73
N HIS A 125 0.94 1.37 -12.49
CA HIS A 125 -0.08 1.83 -11.55
C HIS A 125 -1.50 1.57 -12.05
N LEU A 126 -1.77 1.72 -13.35
CA LEU A 126 -3.07 1.39 -13.94
C LEU A 126 -3.39 -0.10 -13.80
N LEU A 127 -2.43 -0.97 -14.12
CA LEU A 127 -2.60 -2.42 -13.98
C LEU A 127 -2.86 -2.82 -12.53
N LEU A 128 -2.09 -2.24 -11.60
CA LEU A 128 -2.21 -2.53 -10.19
C LEU A 128 -3.55 -2.03 -9.62
N ALA A 129 -4.02 -0.84 -10.04
CA ALA A 129 -5.33 -0.32 -9.66
C ALA A 129 -6.47 -1.22 -10.17
N ALA A 130 -6.45 -1.62 -11.45
CA ALA A 130 -7.41 -2.56 -12.00
C ALA A 130 -7.42 -3.91 -11.25
N THR A 131 -6.24 -4.38 -10.86
CA THR A 131 -6.08 -5.61 -10.07
C THR A 131 -6.73 -5.46 -8.67
N MET A 132 -6.55 -4.32 -8.00
CA MET A 132 -7.19 -4.04 -6.70
C MET A 132 -8.71 -4.02 -6.82
N VAL A 133 -9.25 -3.36 -7.84
CA VAL A 133 -10.70 -3.38 -8.12
C VAL A 133 -11.19 -4.81 -8.34
N THR A 134 -10.46 -5.60 -9.11
CA THR A 134 -10.80 -7.00 -9.36
C THR A 134 -10.84 -7.81 -8.07
N PHE A 135 -9.91 -7.62 -7.14
CA PHE A 135 -9.92 -8.33 -5.84
C PHE A 135 -11.13 -7.99 -4.99
N VAL A 136 -11.59 -6.74 -5.01
CA VAL A 136 -12.82 -6.31 -4.33
C VAL A 136 -14.03 -7.01 -4.94
N LEU A 137 -14.22 -6.87 -6.27
CA LEU A 137 -15.40 -7.36 -6.97
C LEU A 137 -15.50 -8.90 -6.94
N ALA A 138 -14.39 -9.59 -7.13
CA ALA A 138 -14.35 -11.06 -7.16
C ALA A 138 -14.29 -11.68 -5.76
N ARG A 139 -14.30 -10.90 -4.67
CA ARG A 139 -14.14 -11.38 -3.30
C ARG A 139 -12.97 -12.37 -3.18
N ALA A 140 -11.80 -11.97 -3.71
CA ALA A 140 -10.65 -12.84 -3.92
C ALA A 140 -10.12 -13.55 -2.67
N GLY A 141 -10.48 -13.10 -1.47
CA GLY A 141 -10.13 -13.71 -0.18
C GLY A 141 -10.89 -14.98 0.16
N ARG A 142 -12.00 -15.28 -0.55
CA ARG A 142 -12.79 -16.49 -0.29
C ARG A 142 -12.10 -17.76 -0.78
N THR A 143 -11.22 -17.66 -1.78
CA THR A 143 -10.46 -18.79 -2.31
C THR A 143 -9.03 -18.73 -1.76
N TRP A 144 -8.59 -19.77 -1.09
CA TRP A 144 -7.26 -19.85 -0.45
C TRP A 144 -6.94 -18.67 0.47
N GLY A 145 -7.94 -18.14 1.18
CA GLY A 145 -7.78 -17.04 2.11
C GLY A 145 -8.58 -17.23 3.38
N LEU A 146 -8.16 -16.52 4.44
CA LEU A 146 -8.83 -16.54 5.73
C LEU A 146 -10.29 -16.03 5.67
N ASP A 147 -10.61 -15.15 4.73
CA ASP A 147 -11.98 -14.67 4.52
C ASP A 147 -12.93 -15.83 4.18
N GLY A 148 -12.47 -16.83 3.39
CA GLY A 148 -13.25 -18.02 3.07
C GLY A 148 -13.55 -18.87 4.30
N TRP A 149 -12.58 -19.02 5.17
CA TRP A 149 -12.72 -19.78 6.40
C TRP A 149 -13.64 -19.09 7.43
N ILE A 150 -13.53 -17.77 7.56
CA ILE A 150 -14.36 -16.96 8.46
C ILE A 150 -15.81 -16.94 7.96
N CYS A 151 -16.05 -16.80 6.64
CA CYS A 151 -17.40 -16.81 6.05
C CYS A 151 -18.03 -18.21 6.10
N GLY A 152 -17.26 -19.28 5.90
CA GLY A 152 -17.77 -20.66 5.97
C GLY A 152 -18.25 -21.04 7.36
N ARG A 153 -17.67 -20.50 8.43
CA ARG A 153 -18.14 -20.72 9.81
C ARG A 153 -19.46 -20.04 10.18
N ARG A 154 -19.87 -19.00 9.42
CA ARG A 154 -21.14 -18.30 9.67
C ARG A 154 -22.33 -18.92 8.94
N ALA A 155 -22.09 -19.90 8.09
CA ALA A 155 -23.13 -20.59 7.31
C ALA A 155 -23.52 -21.97 7.87
N GLY A 156 -22.96 -22.40 8.98
CA GLY A 156 -23.32 -23.59 9.78
C GLY A 156 -23.75 -23.19 11.18
#